data_c5c898f73b24e2aca72619d10f93ab36
#
_entry.id   c5c898f73b24e2aca72619d10f93ab36
#
_cell.length_a   1.000
_cell.length_b   1.000
_cell.length_c   1.000
_cell.angle_alpha   90.00
_cell.angle_beta   90.00
_cell.angle_gamma   90.00
#
_symmetry.space_group_name_H-M   'P 1'
#
loop_
_entity.id
_entity.type
_entity.pdbx_description
1 polymer ?
#
loop_
_entity_poly.entity_id
_entity_poly.type
_entity_poly.pdbx_seq_one_letter_code
_entity_poly.pdbx_strand_id
1 'polypeptide(L)'
;MRITKVETLPATIGRRIYVYVKITTDDGITGIGEAACSGKERALFGAIEELHRYLIGANPFEIEKLWSLMYRHAFWRGGPVLCGALSGVEHALWDIKGKALNVPVYELLGGRYRHKLKVYAWIHGQTPEQCVEQALAFKATGWRALKFTPFEGCGPGIDVAHGRRVEAKVRAVREAVGDDFGIAVDGHSRLSPVVALDMAKRVEPYGVMFFEEPVLPEYPEAMAEIRRASRLPIATGERLFTRYPFRDLLTRQAVDVVQPDICTVGGILETYKIATMAEAFMVSLAPHNPLSPLSTVVCLHLDSVVPNFLIQEVAFNPGREQILTTQVEVVQDGYMTVPPGPGWGVELNEEYLRAHPYKEENIFNVQLAEDGAIVDL
;
A
#
# COMPACT_ATOMS: atom_id res chain seq x y z
N MET A 1 15.40 27.01 10.05
CA MET A 1 15.44 25.58 9.66
C MET A 1 15.63 25.46 8.17
N ARG A 2 16.68 24.76 7.75
CA ARG A 2 17.03 24.48 6.35
C ARG A 2 17.47 23.03 6.23
N ILE A 3 17.14 22.37 5.14
CA ILE A 3 17.62 21.02 4.86
C ILE A 3 19.11 21.07 4.53
N THR A 4 19.90 20.27 5.24
CA THR A 4 21.36 20.19 5.06
C THR A 4 21.81 18.87 4.45
N LYS A 5 21.03 17.79 4.63
CA LYS A 5 21.40 16.46 4.14
C LYS A 5 20.15 15.66 3.77
N VAL A 6 20.27 14.85 2.73
CA VAL A 6 19.29 13.83 2.32
C VAL A 6 20.05 12.52 2.14
N GLU A 7 19.60 11.46 2.76
CA GLU A 7 20.25 10.15 2.74
C GLU A 7 19.25 9.09 2.30
N THR A 8 19.70 8.16 1.47
CA THR A 8 18.96 6.96 1.12
C THR A 8 19.52 5.80 1.95
N LEU A 9 18.66 5.12 2.70
CA LEU A 9 19.00 4.01 3.59
C LEU A 9 18.30 2.73 3.11
N PRO A 10 18.87 2.01 2.12
CA PRO A 10 18.27 0.78 1.63
C PRO A 10 18.68 -0.42 2.49
N ALA A 11 17.76 -1.35 2.70
CA ALA A 11 18.01 -2.59 3.43
C ALA A 11 17.30 -3.77 2.77
N THR A 12 17.94 -4.95 2.78
CA THR A 12 17.34 -6.21 2.35
C THR A 12 17.06 -7.07 3.57
N ILE A 13 15.77 -7.26 3.89
CA ILE A 13 15.32 -8.00 5.06
C ILE A 13 14.40 -9.13 4.60
N GLY A 14 14.78 -10.36 4.91
CA GLY A 14 14.14 -11.53 4.33
C GLY A 14 14.31 -11.52 2.80
N ARG A 15 13.22 -11.56 2.07
CA ARG A 15 13.18 -11.48 0.60
C ARG A 15 12.75 -10.11 0.07
N ARG A 16 12.63 -9.09 0.94
CA ARG A 16 12.16 -7.76 0.57
C ARG A 16 13.26 -6.72 0.67
N ILE A 17 13.23 -5.78 -0.25
CA ILE A 17 14.10 -4.60 -0.25
C ILE A 17 13.25 -3.42 0.19
N TYR A 18 13.70 -2.73 1.24
CA TYR A 18 13.08 -1.52 1.77
C TYR A 18 13.99 -0.33 1.51
N VAL A 19 13.44 0.82 1.17
CA VAL A 19 14.19 2.02 0.84
C VAL A 19 13.70 3.17 1.69
N TYR A 20 14.52 3.62 2.64
CA TYR A 20 14.19 4.75 3.49
C TYR A 20 14.91 6.01 3.04
N VAL A 21 14.24 7.14 3.23
CA VAL A 21 14.79 8.48 3.05
C VAL A 21 14.93 9.12 4.42
N LYS A 22 16.13 9.60 4.76
CA LYS A 22 16.38 10.38 5.96
C LYS A 22 16.81 11.78 5.57
N ILE A 23 16.13 12.79 6.11
CA ILE A 23 16.43 14.20 5.88
C ILE A 23 16.86 14.83 7.18
N THR A 24 17.97 15.60 7.14
CA THR A 24 18.52 16.32 8.30
C THR A 24 18.47 17.82 8.04
N THR A 25 18.17 18.59 9.08
CA THR A 25 18.12 20.06 9.05
C THR A 25 19.30 20.68 9.81
N ASP A 26 19.54 21.99 9.59
CA ASP A 26 20.56 22.78 10.32
C ASP A 26 20.28 22.91 11.82
N ASP A 27 19.02 22.72 12.24
CA ASP A 27 18.64 22.69 13.67
C ASP A 27 18.81 21.29 14.30
N GLY A 28 19.32 20.31 13.54
CA GLY A 28 19.56 18.95 14.01
C GLY A 28 18.34 18.04 14.03
N ILE A 29 17.18 18.55 13.61
CA ILE A 29 15.96 17.70 13.49
C ILE A 29 16.10 16.81 12.27
N THR A 30 15.76 15.52 12.45
CA THR A 30 15.75 14.53 11.38
C THR A 30 14.35 14.01 11.13
N GLY A 31 14.00 13.80 9.86
CA GLY A 31 12.77 13.11 9.46
C GLY A 31 13.07 11.89 8.63
N ILE A 32 12.18 10.92 8.69
CA ILE A 32 12.26 9.63 8.00
C ILE A 32 11.05 9.40 7.12
N GLY A 33 11.25 8.74 6.00
CA GLY A 33 10.19 8.33 5.09
C GLY A 33 10.53 7.03 4.38
N GLU A 34 9.56 6.40 3.75
CA GLU A 34 9.74 5.19 2.97
C GLU A 34 9.34 5.44 1.52
N ALA A 35 10.22 5.07 0.60
CA ALA A 35 10.04 5.12 -0.84
C ALA A 35 9.93 3.70 -1.37
N ALA A 36 9.07 3.47 -2.34
CA ALA A 36 8.93 2.14 -2.93
C ALA A 36 8.88 2.17 -4.46
N CYS A 37 9.52 1.19 -5.07
CA CYS A 37 9.36 0.78 -6.46
C CYS A 37 10.01 -0.60 -6.61
N SER A 38 9.31 -1.64 -6.14
CA SER A 38 9.83 -3.01 -6.09
C SER A 38 10.31 -3.50 -7.46
N GLY A 39 11.53 -4.08 -7.48
CA GLY A 39 12.19 -4.52 -8.70
C GLY A 39 12.86 -3.41 -9.51
N LYS A 40 12.85 -2.16 -9.03
CA LYS A 40 13.51 -1.00 -9.67
C LYS A 40 14.26 -0.11 -8.67
N GLU A 41 14.77 -0.72 -7.62
CA GLU A 41 15.36 -0.01 -6.47
C GLU A 41 16.55 0.86 -6.87
N ARG A 42 17.40 0.42 -7.82
CA ARG A 42 18.53 1.23 -8.31
C ARG A 42 18.06 2.50 -9.02
N ALA A 43 16.98 2.41 -9.81
CA ALA A 43 16.38 3.59 -10.43
C ALA A 43 15.77 4.52 -9.38
N LEU A 44 15.17 3.95 -8.34
CA LEU A 44 14.61 4.70 -7.21
C LEU A 44 15.71 5.46 -6.44
N PHE A 45 16.89 4.84 -6.18
CA PHE A 45 18.02 5.53 -5.55
C PHE A 45 18.48 6.74 -6.38
N GLY A 46 18.65 6.56 -7.68
CA GLY A 46 19.01 7.65 -8.59
C GLY A 46 17.95 8.75 -8.62
N ALA A 47 16.67 8.39 -8.59
CA ALA A 47 15.58 9.36 -8.53
C ALA A 47 15.59 10.18 -7.24
N ILE A 48 15.83 9.55 -6.07
CA ILE A 48 15.96 10.26 -4.79
C ILE A 48 17.16 11.22 -4.83
N GLU A 49 18.31 10.79 -5.36
CA GLU A 49 19.51 11.63 -5.51
C GLU A 49 19.24 12.84 -6.39
N GLU A 50 18.52 12.68 -7.50
CA GLU A 50 18.11 13.78 -8.38
C GLU A 50 17.28 14.85 -7.65
N LEU A 51 16.50 14.48 -6.63
CA LEU A 51 15.69 15.41 -5.85
C LEU A 51 16.52 16.31 -4.91
N HIS A 52 17.77 15.95 -4.58
CA HIS A 52 18.63 16.73 -3.69
C HIS A 52 18.77 18.18 -4.15
N ARG A 53 18.81 18.45 -5.47
CA ARG A 53 18.91 19.79 -6.05
C ARG A 53 17.78 20.73 -5.63
N TYR A 54 16.61 20.19 -5.27
CA TYR A 54 15.43 20.96 -4.85
C TYR A 54 15.32 21.08 -3.34
N LEU A 55 16.00 20.21 -2.61
CA LEU A 55 15.84 20.02 -1.18
C LEU A 55 16.93 20.74 -0.37
N ILE A 56 18.19 20.64 -0.78
CA ILE A 56 19.30 21.23 -0.03
C ILE A 56 19.13 22.76 0.04
N GLY A 57 19.17 23.29 1.27
CA GLY A 57 18.94 24.71 1.57
C GLY A 57 17.48 25.15 1.62
N ALA A 58 16.54 24.26 1.24
CA ALA A 58 15.11 24.57 1.28
C ALA A 58 14.53 24.55 2.71
N ASN A 59 13.39 25.23 2.90
CA ASN A 59 12.63 25.17 4.14
C ASN A 59 11.75 23.89 4.14
N PRO A 60 11.97 22.94 5.06
CA PRO A 60 11.22 21.68 5.09
C PRO A 60 9.73 21.84 5.40
N PHE A 61 9.29 23.01 5.89
CA PHE A 61 7.89 23.27 6.20
C PHE A 61 7.04 23.58 4.95
N GLU A 62 7.69 23.94 3.84
CA GLU A 62 7.02 24.26 2.57
C GLU A 62 6.70 22.98 1.76
N ILE A 63 6.08 21.97 2.40
CA ILE A 63 5.92 20.60 1.86
C ILE A 63 5.23 20.61 0.50
N GLU A 64 4.05 21.25 0.36
CA GLU A 64 3.31 21.31 -0.91
C GLU A 64 4.08 22.05 -2.01
N LYS A 65 4.84 23.08 -1.65
CA LYS A 65 5.69 23.80 -2.60
C LYS A 65 6.85 22.92 -3.08
N LEU A 66 7.53 22.23 -2.15
CA LEU A 66 8.61 21.29 -2.48
C LEU A 66 8.07 20.12 -3.31
N TRP A 67 6.93 19.55 -2.93
CA TRP A 67 6.26 18.53 -3.70
C TRP A 67 5.99 18.99 -5.13
N SER A 68 5.39 20.17 -5.28
CA SER A 68 5.08 20.74 -6.60
C SER A 68 6.34 21.03 -7.42
N LEU A 69 7.41 21.49 -6.78
CA LEU A 69 8.68 21.74 -7.43
C LEU A 69 9.29 20.43 -7.94
N MET A 70 9.40 19.41 -7.10
CA MET A 70 9.93 18.09 -7.47
C MET A 70 9.12 17.40 -8.55
N TYR A 71 7.80 17.51 -8.51
CA TYR A 71 6.91 16.87 -9.48
C TYR A 71 6.82 17.62 -10.81
N ARG A 72 6.75 18.98 -10.79
CA ARG A 72 6.43 19.80 -11.97
C ARG A 72 7.62 20.39 -12.67
N HIS A 73 8.72 20.63 -11.96
CA HIS A 73 9.88 21.32 -12.54
C HIS A 73 10.60 20.45 -13.58
N ALA A 74 10.66 19.14 -13.40
CA ALA A 74 11.05 18.23 -14.45
C ALA A 74 9.93 18.15 -15.51
N PHE A 75 10.26 18.32 -16.77
CA PHE A 75 9.28 18.24 -17.87
C PHE A 75 8.55 16.89 -17.89
N TRP A 76 9.30 15.80 -17.69
CA TRP A 76 8.81 14.42 -17.60
C TRP A 76 8.34 14.11 -16.18
N ARG A 77 7.07 13.75 -16.02
CA ARG A 77 6.41 13.59 -14.73
C ARG A 77 5.85 12.19 -14.53
N GLY A 78 5.70 11.82 -13.26
CA GLY A 78 4.95 10.64 -12.87
C GLY A 78 5.69 9.32 -13.06
N GLY A 79 4.91 8.26 -12.98
CA GLY A 79 5.40 6.89 -13.00
C GLY A 79 5.94 6.42 -11.63
N PRO A 80 6.10 5.09 -11.45
CA PRO A 80 6.35 4.49 -10.14
C PRO A 80 7.67 4.96 -9.50
N VAL A 81 8.74 5.08 -10.29
CA VAL A 81 10.07 5.45 -9.77
C VAL A 81 10.08 6.88 -9.23
N LEU A 82 9.58 7.83 -10.04
CA LEU A 82 9.61 9.25 -9.64
C LEU A 82 8.63 9.54 -8.51
N CYS A 83 7.44 8.93 -8.55
CA CYS A 83 6.44 9.11 -7.49
C CYS A 83 6.85 8.40 -6.21
N GLY A 84 7.52 7.24 -6.30
CA GLY A 84 8.08 6.55 -5.13
C GLY A 84 9.18 7.38 -4.44
N ALA A 85 10.12 7.95 -5.20
CA ALA A 85 11.14 8.86 -4.66
C ALA A 85 10.50 10.08 -3.97
N LEU A 86 9.50 10.67 -4.63
CA LEU A 86 8.75 11.81 -4.11
C LEU A 86 8.02 11.47 -2.80
N SER A 87 7.41 10.27 -2.72
CA SER A 87 6.71 9.80 -1.52
C SER A 87 7.64 9.71 -0.31
N GLY A 88 8.80 9.06 -0.46
CA GLY A 88 9.75 8.92 0.64
C GLY A 88 10.30 10.25 1.15
N VAL A 89 10.58 11.18 0.25
CA VAL A 89 10.98 12.55 0.61
C VAL A 89 9.86 13.28 1.34
N GLU A 90 8.65 13.21 0.83
CA GLU A 90 7.49 13.91 1.39
C GLU A 90 7.15 13.38 2.80
N HIS A 91 7.22 12.08 3.03
CA HIS A 91 7.09 11.50 4.35
C HIS A 91 8.10 12.07 5.34
N ALA A 92 9.38 12.15 4.94
CA ALA A 92 10.42 12.71 5.80
C ALA A 92 10.20 14.19 6.14
N LEU A 93 9.64 14.98 5.20
CA LEU A 93 9.29 16.38 5.45
C LEU A 93 8.15 16.52 6.48
N TRP A 94 7.14 15.65 6.41
CA TRP A 94 6.06 15.63 7.41
C TRP A 94 6.56 15.23 8.79
N ASP A 95 7.46 14.26 8.87
CA ASP A 95 8.09 13.84 10.12
C ASP A 95 8.88 15.00 10.77
N ILE A 96 9.71 15.70 9.98
CA ILE A 96 10.40 16.91 10.44
C ILE A 96 9.42 17.94 10.99
N LYS A 97 8.35 18.23 10.25
CA LYS A 97 7.37 19.24 10.64
C LYS A 97 6.65 18.86 11.94
N GLY A 98 6.24 17.61 12.08
CA GLY A 98 5.64 17.09 13.31
C GLY A 98 6.60 17.16 14.51
N LYS A 99 7.84 16.71 14.32
CA LYS A 99 8.89 16.79 15.37
C LYS A 99 9.21 18.22 15.78
N ALA A 100 9.37 19.12 14.81
CA ALA A 100 9.68 20.53 15.08
C ALA A 100 8.54 21.26 15.83
N LEU A 101 7.30 20.90 15.59
CA LEU A 101 6.13 21.45 16.26
C LEU A 101 5.73 20.65 17.51
N ASN A 102 6.42 19.55 17.80
CA ASN A 102 6.15 18.63 18.89
C ASN A 102 4.72 18.06 18.87
N VAL A 103 4.22 17.71 17.68
CA VAL A 103 2.89 17.09 17.48
C VAL A 103 2.99 15.91 16.53
N PRO A 104 2.11 14.90 16.67
CA PRO A 104 1.96 13.85 15.67
C PRO A 104 1.49 14.40 14.32
N VAL A 105 1.86 13.73 13.21
CA VAL A 105 1.47 14.19 11.88
C VAL A 105 -0.05 14.24 11.69
N TYR A 106 -0.82 13.34 12.27
CA TYR A 106 -2.28 13.38 12.17
C TYR A 106 -2.91 14.69 12.71
N GLU A 107 -2.28 15.34 13.71
CA GLU A 107 -2.76 16.66 14.18
C GLU A 107 -2.59 17.76 13.12
N LEU A 108 -1.55 17.65 12.28
CA LEU A 108 -1.30 18.58 11.18
C LEU A 108 -2.23 18.34 9.98
N LEU A 109 -2.86 17.18 9.90
CA LEU A 109 -3.81 16.81 8.86
C LEU A 109 -5.28 17.03 9.24
N GLY A 110 -5.55 17.64 10.42
CA GLY A 110 -6.89 17.98 10.87
C GLY A 110 -7.33 17.30 12.17
N GLY A 111 -6.46 16.48 12.77
CA GLY A 111 -6.75 15.75 14.00
C GLY A 111 -7.49 14.42 13.79
N ARG A 112 -7.51 13.59 14.81
CA ARG A 112 -8.08 12.24 14.68
C ARG A 112 -9.60 12.23 14.56
N TYR A 113 -10.10 11.66 13.49
CA TYR A 113 -11.50 11.31 13.28
C TYR A 113 -11.85 10.00 14.03
N ARG A 114 -10.88 9.07 14.18
CA ARG A 114 -11.03 7.79 14.91
C ARG A 114 -9.79 7.43 15.72
N HIS A 115 -9.98 6.62 16.76
CA HIS A 115 -8.92 6.27 17.70
C HIS A 115 -8.32 4.87 17.48
N LYS A 116 -9.01 4.00 16.75
CA LYS A 116 -8.55 2.67 16.37
C LYS A 116 -8.90 2.39 14.93
N LEU A 117 -8.06 1.64 14.26
CA LEU A 117 -8.05 1.44 12.81
C LEU A 117 -8.20 -0.04 12.51
N LYS A 118 -9.22 -0.42 11.75
CA LYS A 118 -9.39 -1.79 11.29
C LYS A 118 -8.21 -2.18 10.40
N VAL A 119 -7.74 -3.42 10.55
CA VAL A 119 -6.62 -3.95 9.75
C VAL A 119 -6.94 -5.33 9.23
N TYR A 120 -6.33 -5.68 8.09
CA TYR A 120 -6.33 -7.04 7.58
C TYR A 120 -4.92 -7.55 7.32
N ALA A 121 -4.74 -8.87 7.49
CA ALA A 121 -3.51 -9.55 7.17
C ALA A 121 -3.51 -10.03 5.72
N TRP A 122 -2.34 -10.18 5.12
CA TRP A 122 -2.20 -10.89 3.87
C TRP A 122 -1.71 -12.31 4.13
N ILE A 123 -2.40 -13.29 3.52
CA ILE A 123 -2.03 -14.70 3.56
C ILE A 123 -1.68 -15.22 2.16
N HIS A 124 -0.85 -16.25 2.12
CA HIS A 124 -0.45 -16.95 0.90
C HIS A 124 -0.76 -18.43 1.03
N GLY A 125 -1.28 -19.06 -0.02
CA GLY A 125 -1.52 -20.51 -0.03
C GLY A 125 -1.80 -21.03 -1.42
N GLN A 126 -1.08 -22.08 -1.81
CA GLN A 126 -1.28 -22.75 -3.10
C GLN A 126 -2.51 -23.66 -3.07
N THR A 127 -2.82 -24.24 -1.90
CA THR A 127 -3.97 -25.11 -1.71
C THR A 127 -4.99 -24.52 -0.72
N PRO A 128 -6.26 -24.98 -0.75
CA PRO A 128 -7.24 -24.57 0.24
C PRO A 128 -6.79 -24.80 1.68
N GLU A 129 -6.12 -25.93 1.96
CA GLU A 129 -5.63 -26.30 3.29
C GLU A 129 -4.58 -25.32 3.81
N GLN A 130 -3.64 -24.90 2.96
CA GLN A 130 -2.62 -23.90 3.31
C GLN A 130 -3.25 -22.53 3.58
N CYS A 131 -4.24 -22.12 2.79
CA CYS A 131 -4.97 -20.88 3.02
C CYS A 131 -5.72 -20.93 4.36
N VAL A 132 -6.38 -22.05 4.67
CA VAL A 132 -7.10 -22.27 5.95
C VAL A 132 -6.16 -22.22 7.13
N GLU A 133 -5.04 -22.92 7.08
CA GLU A 133 -4.03 -22.94 8.15
C GLU A 133 -3.59 -21.52 8.52
N GLN A 134 -3.20 -20.72 7.53
CA GLN A 134 -2.76 -19.35 7.78
C GLN A 134 -3.92 -18.47 8.27
N ALA A 135 -5.12 -18.60 7.69
CA ALA A 135 -6.27 -17.84 8.12
C ALA A 135 -6.63 -18.08 9.60
N LEU A 136 -6.59 -19.34 10.02
CA LEU A 136 -6.82 -19.71 11.43
C LEU A 136 -5.71 -19.22 12.35
N ALA A 137 -4.44 -19.25 11.91
CA ALA A 137 -3.32 -18.73 12.69
C ALA A 137 -3.49 -17.21 12.93
N PHE A 138 -3.84 -16.43 11.91
CA PHE A 138 -4.12 -15.00 12.07
C PHE A 138 -5.35 -14.74 12.95
N LYS A 139 -6.44 -15.49 12.75
CA LYS A 139 -7.63 -15.38 13.58
C LYS A 139 -7.32 -15.63 15.06
N ALA A 140 -6.48 -16.62 15.37
CA ALA A 140 -6.07 -16.94 16.75
C ALA A 140 -5.24 -15.83 17.41
N THR A 141 -4.54 -15.01 16.63
CA THR A 141 -3.75 -13.87 17.11
C THR A 141 -4.52 -12.53 17.11
N GLY A 142 -5.85 -12.59 17.01
CA GLY A 142 -6.72 -11.41 17.16
C GLY A 142 -7.06 -10.66 15.89
N TRP A 143 -6.66 -11.15 14.71
CA TRP A 143 -7.09 -10.59 13.43
C TRP A 143 -8.56 -10.90 13.16
N ARG A 144 -9.25 -9.98 12.45
CA ARG A 144 -10.66 -10.10 12.09
C ARG A 144 -10.91 -10.00 10.59
N ALA A 145 -9.84 -9.81 9.79
CA ALA A 145 -9.91 -9.80 8.33
C ALA A 145 -8.60 -10.25 7.71
N LEU A 146 -8.68 -10.75 6.47
CA LEU A 146 -7.53 -11.11 5.65
C LEU A 146 -7.79 -10.82 4.17
N LYS A 147 -6.69 -10.74 3.41
CA LYS A 147 -6.67 -10.71 1.94
C LYS A 147 -5.78 -11.83 1.42
N PHE A 148 -6.10 -12.38 0.26
CA PHE A 148 -5.24 -13.32 -0.45
C PHE A 148 -5.53 -13.32 -1.95
N THR A 149 -4.60 -13.89 -2.72
CA THR A 149 -4.72 -14.04 -4.17
C THR A 149 -5.11 -15.49 -4.50
N PRO A 150 -6.43 -15.82 -4.61
CA PRO A 150 -6.85 -17.16 -4.99
C PRO A 150 -6.63 -17.46 -6.48
N PHE A 151 -6.30 -16.44 -7.28
CA PHE A 151 -6.22 -16.46 -8.74
C PHE A 151 -4.84 -16.82 -9.29
N GLU A 152 -3.92 -17.29 -8.46
CA GLU A 152 -2.60 -17.73 -8.91
C GLU A 152 -2.71 -18.79 -10.01
N GLY A 153 -1.95 -18.59 -11.09
CA GLY A 153 -2.01 -19.43 -12.29
C GLY A 153 -3.23 -19.17 -13.20
N CYS A 154 -4.15 -18.26 -12.83
CA CYS A 154 -5.15 -17.78 -13.77
C CYS A 154 -4.52 -16.81 -14.77
N GLY A 155 -5.03 -16.82 -15.98
CA GLY A 155 -4.69 -15.89 -17.04
C GLY A 155 -5.93 -15.21 -17.62
N PRO A 156 -5.79 -14.50 -18.75
CA PRO A 156 -6.91 -13.79 -19.39
C PRO A 156 -7.94 -14.72 -20.02
N GLY A 157 -7.62 -16.00 -20.21
CA GLY A 157 -8.51 -17.01 -20.80
C GLY A 157 -9.43 -17.66 -19.77
N ILE A 158 -10.63 -18.09 -20.23
CA ILE A 158 -11.54 -18.86 -19.38
C ILE A 158 -11.00 -20.27 -19.19
N ASP A 159 -10.81 -20.67 -17.95
CA ASP A 159 -10.49 -22.04 -17.54
C ASP A 159 -11.42 -22.48 -16.41
N VAL A 160 -12.29 -23.43 -16.72
CA VAL A 160 -13.27 -23.97 -15.77
C VAL A 160 -12.62 -24.62 -14.57
N ALA A 161 -11.50 -25.29 -14.75
CA ALA A 161 -10.77 -25.95 -13.67
C ALA A 161 -10.12 -24.91 -12.73
N HIS A 162 -9.54 -23.83 -13.27
CA HIS A 162 -9.07 -22.68 -12.49
C HIS A 162 -10.19 -22.06 -11.67
N GLY A 163 -11.35 -21.76 -12.31
CA GLY A 163 -12.50 -21.20 -11.60
C GLY A 163 -12.95 -22.05 -10.41
N ARG A 164 -12.95 -23.39 -10.55
CA ARG A 164 -13.27 -24.31 -9.44
C ARG A 164 -12.22 -24.26 -8.33
N ARG A 165 -10.93 -24.15 -8.66
CA ARG A 165 -9.86 -24.03 -7.65
C ARG A 165 -9.97 -22.72 -6.87
N VAL A 166 -10.25 -21.60 -7.56
CA VAL A 166 -10.50 -20.29 -6.93
C VAL A 166 -11.65 -20.38 -5.94
N GLU A 167 -12.80 -20.89 -6.40
CA GLU A 167 -13.99 -21.06 -5.55
C GLU A 167 -13.71 -21.97 -4.34
N ALA A 168 -13.01 -23.07 -4.54
CA ALA A 168 -12.66 -24.01 -3.46
C ALA A 168 -11.79 -23.34 -2.37
N LYS A 169 -10.78 -22.54 -2.76
CA LYS A 169 -9.95 -21.79 -1.81
C LYS A 169 -10.78 -20.81 -0.99
N VAL A 170 -11.60 -19.98 -1.64
CA VAL A 170 -12.39 -18.95 -0.95
C VAL A 170 -13.44 -19.60 -0.03
N ARG A 171 -14.13 -20.64 -0.51
CA ARG A 171 -15.08 -21.42 0.29
C ARG A 171 -14.43 -22.00 1.55
N ALA A 172 -13.32 -22.71 1.39
CA ALA A 172 -12.61 -23.34 2.51
C ALA A 172 -12.19 -22.34 3.58
N VAL A 173 -11.66 -21.18 3.18
CA VAL A 173 -11.33 -20.11 4.11
C VAL A 173 -12.57 -19.59 4.82
N ARG A 174 -13.68 -19.32 4.09
CA ARG A 174 -14.93 -18.84 4.70
C ARG A 174 -15.50 -19.82 5.71
N GLU A 175 -15.56 -21.10 5.37
CA GLU A 175 -16.03 -22.16 6.27
C GLU A 175 -15.18 -22.26 7.54
N ALA A 176 -13.85 -22.06 7.42
CA ALA A 176 -12.94 -22.13 8.55
C ALA A 176 -12.99 -20.91 9.48
N VAL A 177 -13.08 -19.70 8.90
CA VAL A 177 -13.03 -18.46 9.72
C VAL A 177 -14.41 -18.01 10.22
N GLY A 178 -15.50 -18.50 9.63
CA GLY A 178 -16.89 -18.11 9.96
C GLY A 178 -17.34 -16.83 9.28
N ASP A 179 -18.64 -16.51 9.38
CA ASP A 179 -19.30 -15.46 8.60
C ASP A 179 -18.89 -14.04 8.98
N ASP A 180 -18.54 -13.79 10.23
CA ASP A 180 -18.19 -12.46 10.73
C ASP A 180 -16.75 -12.04 10.41
N PHE A 181 -15.93 -12.94 9.85
CA PHE A 181 -14.54 -12.65 9.50
C PHE A 181 -14.44 -12.03 8.10
N GLY A 182 -13.73 -10.90 7.97
CA GLY A 182 -13.54 -10.22 6.69
C GLY A 182 -12.62 -11.02 5.75
N ILE A 183 -13.03 -11.18 4.49
CA ILE A 183 -12.21 -11.80 3.44
C ILE A 183 -12.20 -10.86 2.24
N ALA A 184 -11.01 -10.46 1.77
CA ALA A 184 -10.82 -9.81 0.49
C ALA A 184 -10.04 -10.71 -0.46
N VAL A 185 -10.29 -10.59 -1.75
CA VAL A 185 -9.58 -11.33 -2.80
C VAL A 185 -8.91 -10.36 -3.77
N ASP A 186 -7.71 -10.73 -4.24
CA ASP A 186 -6.87 -9.89 -5.07
C ASP A 186 -6.54 -10.60 -6.39
N GLY A 187 -6.90 -9.95 -7.50
CA GLY A 187 -6.69 -10.44 -8.86
C GLY A 187 -5.30 -10.14 -9.42
N HIS A 188 -4.60 -9.16 -8.83
CA HIS A 188 -3.33 -8.65 -9.37
C HIS A 188 -3.40 -8.38 -10.89
N SER A 189 -4.51 -7.84 -11.36
CA SER A 189 -4.73 -7.42 -12.76
C SER A 189 -4.60 -8.51 -13.84
N ARG A 190 -4.60 -9.79 -13.46
CA ARG A 190 -4.32 -10.94 -14.37
C ARG A 190 -5.44 -11.32 -15.31
N LEU A 191 -6.66 -10.87 -15.02
CA LEU A 191 -7.85 -11.43 -15.66
C LEU A 191 -8.32 -10.54 -16.82
N SER A 192 -8.93 -11.16 -17.83
CA SER A 192 -9.74 -10.41 -18.79
C SER A 192 -11.10 -10.04 -18.15
N PRO A 193 -11.82 -9.04 -18.68
CA PRO A 193 -13.11 -8.62 -18.11
C PRO A 193 -14.12 -9.75 -17.97
N VAL A 194 -14.17 -10.66 -18.95
CA VAL A 194 -15.11 -11.80 -18.93
C VAL A 194 -14.73 -12.83 -17.87
N VAL A 195 -13.42 -13.08 -17.68
CA VAL A 195 -12.91 -13.97 -16.63
C VAL A 195 -13.11 -13.36 -15.25
N ALA A 196 -12.83 -12.07 -15.09
CA ALA A 196 -13.07 -11.35 -13.85
C ALA A 196 -14.53 -11.42 -13.39
N LEU A 197 -15.48 -11.28 -14.31
CA LEU A 197 -16.93 -11.44 -14.02
C LEU A 197 -17.31 -12.88 -13.66
N ASP A 198 -16.72 -13.90 -14.31
CA ASP A 198 -16.94 -15.29 -13.93
C ASP A 198 -16.39 -15.56 -12.52
N MET A 199 -15.18 -15.10 -12.22
CA MET A 199 -14.58 -15.25 -10.90
C MET A 199 -15.38 -14.50 -9.82
N ALA A 200 -15.80 -13.27 -10.08
CA ALA A 200 -16.64 -12.51 -9.15
C ALA A 200 -17.93 -13.28 -8.79
N LYS A 201 -18.63 -13.87 -9.78
CA LYS A 201 -19.82 -14.68 -9.53
C LYS A 201 -19.55 -15.92 -8.69
N ARG A 202 -18.37 -16.56 -8.86
CA ARG A 202 -17.99 -17.76 -8.10
C ARG A 202 -17.72 -17.46 -6.64
N VAL A 203 -17.12 -16.30 -6.34
CA VAL A 203 -16.72 -15.94 -4.97
C VAL A 203 -17.77 -15.10 -4.23
N GLU A 204 -18.75 -14.54 -4.93
CA GLU A 204 -19.87 -13.75 -4.35
C GLU A 204 -20.59 -14.46 -3.21
N PRO A 205 -20.95 -15.77 -3.29
CA PRO A 205 -21.69 -16.46 -2.23
C PRO A 205 -20.95 -16.52 -0.88
N TYR A 206 -19.65 -16.26 -0.87
CA TYR A 206 -18.81 -16.37 0.31
C TYR A 206 -18.59 -15.04 1.04
N GLY A 207 -19.35 -13.98 0.72
CA GLY A 207 -19.33 -12.72 1.45
C GLY A 207 -17.97 -12.02 1.41
N VAL A 208 -17.34 -11.93 0.24
CA VAL A 208 -16.07 -11.23 0.03
C VAL A 208 -16.28 -9.73 0.22
N MET A 209 -15.41 -9.07 0.99
CA MET A 209 -15.47 -7.63 1.29
C MET A 209 -15.26 -6.76 0.05
N PHE A 210 -14.26 -7.11 -0.77
CA PHE A 210 -13.97 -6.50 -2.05
C PHE A 210 -13.12 -7.41 -2.93
N PHE A 211 -13.22 -7.21 -4.23
CA PHE A 211 -12.37 -7.81 -5.24
C PHE A 211 -11.40 -6.74 -5.76
N GLU A 212 -10.14 -6.90 -5.40
CA GLU A 212 -9.04 -6.00 -5.75
C GLU A 212 -8.48 -6.35 -7.12
N GLU A 213 -8.14 -5.33 -7.89
CA GLU A 213 -7.48 -5.41 -9.20
C GLU A 213 -7.96 -6.57 -10.12
N PRO A 214 -9.28 -6.66 -10.42
CA PRO A 214 -9.76 -7.73 -11.28
C PRO A 214 -9.18 -7.69 -12.70
N VAL A 215 -8.84 -6.50 -13.22
CA VAL A 215 -8.26 -6.26 -14.55
C VAL A 215 -7.19 -5.17 -14.48
N LEU A 216 -6.41 -5.01 -15.56
CA LEU A 216 -5.36 -4.00 -15.67
C LEU A 216 -5.87 -2.58 -15.37
N PRO A 217 -5.12 -1.79 -14.59
CA PRO A 217 -5.52 -0.42 -14.23
C PRO A 217 -5.51 0.54 -15.43
N GLU A 218 -4.84 0.19 -16.52
CA GLU A 218 -4.83 0.93 -17.78
C GLU A 218 -6.18 0.87 -18.51
N TYR A 219 -7.12 0.03 -18.06
CA TYR A 219 -8.43 -0.14 -18.69
C TYR A 219 -9.59 0.17 -17.72
N PRO A 220 -9.74 1.45 -17.31
CA PRO A 220 -10.76 1.86 -16.35
C PRO A 220 -12.20 1.67 -16.85
N GLU A 221 -12.43 1.62 -18.17
CA GLU A 221 -13.73 1.29 -18.76
C GLU A 221 -14.17 -0.13 -18.40
N ALA A 222 -13.27 -1.11 -18.56
CA ALA A 222 -13.56 -2.50 -18.20
C ALA A 222 -13.81 -2.64 -16.69
N MET A 223 -13.03 -1.92 -15.87
CA MET A 223 -13.24 -1.87 -14.42
C MET A 223 -14.66 -1.36 -14.10
N ALA A 224 -15.11 -0.30 -14.76
CA ALA A 224 -16.46 0.25 -14.60
C ALA A 224 -17.56 -0.72 -15.06
N GLU A 225 -17.33 -1.51 -16.11
CA GLU A 225 -18.24 -2.56 -16.56
C GLU A 225 -18.33 -3.69 -15.53
N ILE A 226 -17.20 -4.15 -15.00
CA ILE A 226 -17.14 -5.19 -13.98
C ILE A 226 -17.90 -4.73 -12.72
N ARG A 227 -17.62 -3.50 -12.24
CA ARG A 227 -18.31 -2.94 -11.08
C ARG A 227 -19.84 -2.90 -11.27
N ARG A 228 -20.32 -2.52 -12.44
CA ARG A 228 -21.77 -2.49 -12.72
C ARG A 228 -22.42 -3.86 -12.80
N ALA A 229 -21.67 -4.87 -13.26
CA ALA A 229 -22.16 -6.22 -13.47
C ALA A 229 -21.93 -7.16 -12.27
N SER A 230 -21.05 -6.79 -11.33
CA SER A 230 -20.75 -7.53 -10.11
C SER A 230 -21.56 -7.02 -8.93
N ARG A 231 -21.88 -7.89 -7.98
CA ARG A 231 -22.39 -7.50 -6.66
C ARG A 231 -21.29 -7.34 -5.62
N LEU A 232 -20.07 -7.79 -5.94
CA LEU A 232 -18.92 -7.57 -5.08
C LEU A 232 -18.44 -6.13 -5.23
N PRO A 233 -18.09 -5.45 -4.14
CA PRO A 233 -17.34 -4.19 -4.20
C PRO A 233 -16.04 -4.38 -4.97
N ILE A 234 -15.72 -3.46 -5.86
CA ILE A 234 -14.49 -3.47 -6.67
C ILE A 234 -13.49 -2.48 -6.09
N ALA A 235 -12.25 -2.93 -5.95
CA ALA A 235 -11.14 -2.13 -5.42
C ALA A 235 -9.98 -2.08 -6.40
N THR A 236 -9.27 -0.94 -6.45
CA THR A 236 -7.99 -0.80 -7.18
C THR A 236 -7.27 0.48 -6.79
N GLY A 237 -5.99 0.59 -7.13
CA GLY A 237 -5.26 1.84 -6.96
C GLY A 237 -3.75 1.72 -6.72
N GLU A 238 -3.23 0.55 -6.37
CA GLU A 238 -1.81 0.37 -6.02
C GLU A 238 -0.83 0.71 -7.17
N ARG A 239 -1.29 0.55 -8.42
CA ARG A 239 -0.51 0.84 -9.64
C ARG A 239 -0.83 2.20 -10.26
N LEU A 240 -1.55 3.07 -9.54
CA LEU A 240 -1.90 4.41 -9.99
C LEU A 240 -1.09 5.45 -9.21
N PHE A 241 -0.53 6.41 -9.94
CA PHE A 241 0.38 7.42 -9.37
C PHE A 241 -0.24 8.81 -9.46
N THR A 242 -0.20 9.55 -8.35
CA THR A 242 -0.86 10.84 -8.13
C THR A 242 -2.40 10.78 -8.23
N ARG A 243 -3.08 11.87 -7.88
CA ARG A 243 -4.55 11.98 -7.90
C ARG A 243 -5.20 11.91 -9.29
N TYR A 244 -4.45 12.11 -10.36
CA TYR A 244 -5.06 12.28 -11.69
C TYR A 244 -5.72 11.02 -12.23
N PRO A 245 -5.11 9.82 -12.18
CA PRO A 245 -5.79 8.57 -12.57
C PRO A 245 -6.98 8.24 -11.65
N PHE A 246 -6.88 8.53 -10.36
CA PHE A 246 -8.01 8.32 -9.43
C PHE A 246 -9.23 9.17 -9.78
N ARG A 247 -9.04 10.42 -10.25
CA ARG A 247 -10.14 11.23 -10.77
C ARG A 247 -10.86 10.50 -11.91
N ASP A 248 -10.13 9.85 -12.82
CA ASP A 248 -10.70 9.13 -13.95
C ASP A 248 -11.51 7.90 -13.48
N LEU A 249 -10.97 7.11 -12.55
CA LEU A 249 -11.72 6.00 -11.92
C LEU A 249 -13.03 6.49 -11.27
N LEU A 250 -12.97 7.56 -10.51
CA LEU A 250 -14.10 8.08 -9.75
C LEU A 250 -15.18 8.66 -10.68
N THR A 251 -14.80 9.44 -11.68
CA THR A 251 -15.77 10.01 -12.65
C THR A 251 -16.45 8.94 -13.51
N ARG A 252 -15.77 7.83 -13.76
CA ARG A 252 -16.36 6.65 -14.45
C ARG A 252 -17.16 5.75 -13.51
N GLN A 253 -17.14 6.02 -12.21
CA GLN A 253 -17.72 5.14 -11.19
C GLN A 253 -17.17 3.70 -11.33
N ALA A 254 -15.87 3.58 -11.48
CA ALA A 254 -15.22 2.30 -11.78
C ALA A 254 -14.92 1.46 -10.54
N VAL A 255 -14.98 2.05 -9.33
CA VAL A 255 -14.60 1.39 -8.07
C VAL A 255 -15.55 1.75 -6.92
N ASP A 256 -15.55 0.92 -5.89
CA ASP A 256 -16.18 1.14 -4.58
C ASP A 256 -15.15 1.44 -3.51
N VAL A 257 -13.89 1.02 -3.73
CA VAL A 257 -12.77 1.22 -2.83
C VAL A 257 -11.54 1.68 -3.62
N VAL A 258 -10.91 2.77 -3.21
CA VAL A 258 -9.61 3.19 -3.76
C VAL A 258 -8.48 2.73 -2.84
N GLN A 259 -7.40 2.22 -3.45
CA GLN A 259 -6.26 1.62 -2.75
C GLN A 259 -4.91 2.26 -3.17
N PRO A 260 -4.74 3.58 -2.99
CA PRO A 260 -3.45 4.19 -3.25
C PRO A 260 -2.38 3.60 -2.32
N ASP A 261 -1.19 3.35 -2.84
CA ASP A 261 -0.02 3.01 -2.03
C ASP A 261 0.71 4.29 -1.64
N ILE A 262 0.80 4.56 -0.35
CA ILE A 262 1.32 5.84 0.18
C ILE A 262 2.80 6.06 -0.15
N CYS A 263 3.55 4.98 -0.37
CA CYS A 263 4.98 5.01 -0.70
C CYS A 263 5.26 5.15 -2.20
N THR A 264 4.22 5.06 -3.05
CA THR A 264 4.37 5.13 -4.52
C THR A 264 3.52 6.20 -5.17
N VAL A 265 2.42 6.62 -4.54
CA VAL A 265 1.44 7.53 -5.14
C VAL A 265 1.85 9.01 -5.11
N GLY A 266 2.86 9.36 -4.32
CA GLY A 266 3.33 10.74 -4.13
C GLY A 266 3.26 11.24 -2.68
N GLY A 267 3.13 10.32 -1.70
CA GLY A 267 3.16 10.61 -0.27
C GLY A 267 1.79 10.80 0.38
N ILE A 268 1.81 11.15 1.68
CA ILE A 268 0.61 11.21 2.52
C ILE A 268 -0.36 12.32 2.09
N LEU A 269 0.15 13.49 1.72
CA LEU A 269 -0.72 14.60 1.31
C LEU A 269 -1.42 14.33 -0.02
N GLU A 270 -0.74 13.66 -0.96
CA GLU A 270 -1.36 13.24 -2.21
C GLU A 270 -2.44 12.18 -1.97
N THR A 271 -2.17 11.23 -1.08
CA THR A 271 -3.14 10.22 -0.64
C THR A 271 -4.34 10.84 0.07
N TYR A 272 -4.11 11.86 0.92
CA TYR A 272 -5.18 12.62 1.57
C TYR A 272 -6.10 13.31 0.53
N LYS A 273 -5.51 13.91 -0.52
CA LYS A 273 -6.28 14.53 -1.62
C LYS A 273 -7.10 13.49 -2.39
N ILE A 274 -6.54 12.29 -2.62
CA ILE A 274 -7.26 11.17 -3.23
C ILE A 274 -8.43 10.73 -2.34
N ALA A 275 -8.19 10.54 -1.05
CA ALA A 275 -9.21 10.15 -0.08
C ALA A 275 -10.38 11.16 -0.03
N THR A 276 -10.07 12.46 0.04
CA THR A 276 -11.07 13.54 0.03
C THR A 276 -11.88 13.56 -1.27
N MET A 277 -11.21 13.34 -2.40
CA MET A 277 -11.90 13.25 -3.70
C MET A 277 -12.81 12.01 -3.75
N ALA A 278 -12.34 10.86 -3.27
CA ALA A 278 -13.11 9.61 -3.21
C ALA A 278 -14.35 9.74 -2.29
N GLU A 279 -14.21 10.43 -1.15
CA GLU A 279 -15.32 10.70 -0.22
C GLU A 279 -16.48 11.43 -0.92
N ALA A 280 -16.19 12.43 -1.76
CA ALA A 280 -17.19 13.17 -2.52
C ALA A 280 -17.97 12.28 -3.53
N PHE A 281 -17.41 11.12 -3.92
CA PHE A 281 -18.05 10.12 -4.76
C PHE A 281 -18.62 8.94 -3.95
N MET A 282 -18.63 9.03 -2.62
CA MET A 282 -19.06 7.95 -1.70
C MET A 282 -18.22 6.66 -1.87
N VAL A 283 -16.96 6.78 -2.25
CA VAL A 283 -16.01 5.69 -2.41
C VAL A 283 -15.12 5.60 -1.18
N SER A 284 -14.91 4.39 -0.67
CA SER A 284 -14.09 4.12 0.51
C SER A 284 -12.60 4.13 0.19
N LEU A 285 -11.77 4.32 1.24
CA LEU A 285 -10.32 4.22 1.19
C LEU A 285 -9.84 2.98 1.95
N ALA A 286 -9.00 2.16 1.31
CA ALA A 286 -8.27 1.06 1.94
C ALA A 286 -6.83 1.03 1.38
N PRO A 287 -5.87 1.77 1.96
CA PRO A 287 -4.54 1.90 1.38
C PRO A 287 -3.83 0.57 1.20
N HIS A 288 -3.23 0.36 0.01
CA HIS A 288 -2.31 -0.73 -0.26
C HIS A 288 -1.02 -0.53 0.54
N ASN A 289 -0.56 -1.57 1.26
CA ASN A 289 0.62 -1.47 2.12
C ASN A 289 1.35 -2.82 2.32
N PRO A 290 2.08 -3.34 1.33
CA PRO A 290 2.88 -4.56 1.43
C PRO A 290 4.30 -4.29 1.97
N LEU A 291 4.55 -3.10 2.50
CA LEU A 291 5.86 -2.54 2.79
C LEU A 291 6.27 -2.69 4.27
N SER A 292 7.07 -1.76 4.81
CA SER A 292 7.64 -1.86 6.14
C SER A 292 6.68 -1.36 7.25
N PRO A 293 7.02 -1.58 8.53
CA PRO A 293 6.27 -0.98 9.63
C PRO A 293 6.24 0.56 9.59
N LEU A 294 7.22 1.22 8.96
CA LEU A 294 7.18 2.68 8.78
C LEU A 294 6.05 3.08 7.83
N SER A 295 5.91 2.40 6.69
CA SER A 295 4.78 2.61 5.79
C SER A 295 3.43 2.38 6.50
N THR A 296 3.33 1.32 7.31
CA THR A 296 2.14 1.07 8.13
C THR A 296 1.85 2.26 9.04
N VAL A 297 2.85 2.81 9.74
CA VAL A 297 2.66 3.97 10.61
C VAL A 297 2.19 5.19 9.81
N VAL A 298 2.79 5.47 8.65
CA VAL A 298 2.36 6.60 7.79
C VAL A 298 0.91 6.43 7.35
N CYS A 299 0.50 5.21 6.94
CA CYS A 299 -0.89 4.89 6.63
C CYS A 299 -1.81 5.13 7.83
N LEU A 300 -1.45 4.64 9.04
CA LEU A 300 -2.26 4.82 10.25
C LEU A 300 -2.48 6.30 10.59
N HIS A 301 -1.48 7.17 10.38
CA HIS A 301 -1.68 8.63 10.53
C HIS A 301 -2.74 9.17 9.58
N LEU A 302 -2.71 8.78 8.29
CA LEU A 302 -3.72 9.16 7.31
C LEU A 302 -5.09 8.60 7.66
N ASP A 303 -5.18 7.30 7.90
CA ASP A 303 -6.41 6.57 8.15
C ASP A 303 -7.17 7.07 9.37
N SER A 304 -6.41 7.60 10.34
CA SER A 304 -7.00 8.18 11.57
C SER A 304 -7.75 9.48 11.32
N VAL A 305 -7.47 10.20 10.21
CA VAL A 305 -8.04 11.52 9.94
C VAL A 305 -9.08 11.52 8.82
N VAL A 306 -9.01 10.60 7.84
CA VAL A 306 -9.93 10.59 6.69
C VAL A 306 -11.27 9.91 7.04
N PRO A 307 -12.44 10.53 6.77
CA PRO A 307 -13.76 9.98 7.17
C PRO A 307 -14.10 8.66 6.47
N ASN A 308 -13.76 8.52 5.18
CA ASN A 308 -14.11 7.40 4.31
C ASN A 308 -13.15 6.20 4.40
N PHE A 309 -12.30 6.13 5.41
CA PHE A 309 -11.43 4.96 5.66
C PHE A 309 -12.25 3.70 5.94
N LEU A 310 -11.92 2.61 5.29
CA LEU A 310 -12.53 1.29 5.41
C LEU A 310 -11.70 0.35 6.28
N ILE A 311 -10.48 0.05 5.83
CA ILE A 311 -9.59 -0.95 6.46
C ILE A 311 -8.17 -0.80 5.94
N GLN A 312 -7.14 -1.09 6.76
CA GLN A 312 -5.72 -0.97 6.39
C GLN A 312 -5.08 -2.34 6.18
N GLU A 313 -4.34 -2.45 5.10
CA GLU A 313 -3.46 -3.58 4.82
C GLU A 313 -2.25 -3.60 5.73
N VAL A 314 -1.89 -4.80 6.23
CA VAL A 314 -0.63 -5.03 6.94
C VAL A 314 0.00 -6.31 6.39
N ALA A 315 1.18 -6.17 5.77
CA ALA A 315 1.93 -7.31 5.26
C ALA A 315 2.79 -7.96 6.35
N PHE A 316 3.17 -9.21 6.11
CA PHE A 316 4.09 -9.95 6.98
C PHE A 316 5.31 -10.42 6.19
N ASN A 317 6.48 -10.12 6.73
CA ASN A 317 7.75 -10.61 6.24
C ASN A 317 8.69 -10.74 7.44
N PRO A 318 9.25 -11.92 7.74
CA PRO A 318 10.09 -12.15 8.91
C PRO A 318 11.25 -11.15 8.99
N GLY A 319 11.48 -10.60 10.18
CA GLY A 319 12.55 -9.62 10.46
C GLY A 319 12.13 -8.16 10.27
N ARG A 320 11.01 -7.89 9.59
CA ARG A 320 10.56 -6.49 9.39
C ARG A 320 10.16 -5.78 10.70
N GLU A 321 9.76 -6.53 11.70
CA GLU A 321 9.41 -6.01 13.02
C GLU A 321 10.57 -5.32 13.76
N GLN A 322 11.81 -5.55 13.31
CA GLN A 322 13.02 -4.93 13.87
C GLN A 322 13.44 -3.65 13.15
N ILE A 323 12.76 -3.27 12.09
CA ILE A 323 13.05 -2.06 11.28
C ILE A 323 12.88 -0.78 12.10
N LEU A 324 11.89 -0.76 13.00
CA LEU A 324 11.67 0.35 13.92
C LEU A 324 12.21 0.01 15.32
N THR A 325 12.60 1.05 16.06
CA THR A 325 13.07 0.90 17.45
C THR A 325 11.93 0.52 18.41
N THR A 326 10.69 0.70 17.98
CA THR A 326 9.48 0.40 18.77
C THR A 326 8.54 -0.49 17.96
N GLN A 327 7.99 -1.53 18.57
CA GLN A 327 6.99 -2.36 17.92
C GLN A 327 5.67 -1.59 17.81
N VAL A 328 5.17 -1.46 16.58
CA VAL A 328 3.96 -0.68 16.27
C VAL A 328 2.80 -1.54 15.74
N GLU A 329 3.10 -2.65 15.11
CA GLU A 329 2.11 -3.53 14.48
C GLU A 329 1.52 -4.52 15.50
N VAL A 330 0.88 -3.96 16.52
CA VAL A 330 0.18 -4.73 17.56
C VAL A 330 -1.32 -4.72 17.24
N VAL A 331 -1.85 -5.88 16.87
CA VAL A 331 -3.27 -6.05 16.56
C VAL A 331 -4.04 -6.51 17.80
N GLN A 332 -5.09 -5.79 18.11
CA GLN A 332 -6.02 -6.15 19.19
C GLN A 332 -7.45 -6.16 18.63
N ASP A 333 -8.05 -7.33 18.62
CA ASP A 333 -9.41 -7.56 18.11
C ASP A 333 -9.68 -6.94 16.73
N GLY A 334 -8.73 -7.13 15.79
CA GLY A 334 -8.79 -6.62 14.42
C GLY A 334 -8.46 -5.13 14.25
N TYR A 335 -7.92 -4.49 15.27
CA TYR A 335 -7.57 -3.06 15.24
C TYR A 335 -6.13 -2.79 15.62
N MET A 336 -5.59 -1.69 15.09
CA MET A 336 -4.34 -1.07 15.51
C MET A 336 -4.58 0.38 15.95
N THR A 337 -3.57 0.97 16.60
CA THR A 337 -3.58 2.39 17.02
C THR A 337 -2.41 3.13 16.44
N VAL A 338 -2.59 4.45 16.22
CA VAL A 338 -1.52 5.33 15.73
C VAL A 338 -0.55 5.62 16.88
N PRO A 339 0.79 5.60 16.66
CA PRO A 339 1.77 6.08 17.63
C PRO A 339 1.50 7.54 18.04
N PRO A 340 1.54 7.86 19.34
CA PRO A 340 1.15 9.20 19.82
C PRO A 340 2.28 10.24 19.82
N GLY A 341 3.52 9.85 19.45
CA GLY A 341 4.69 10.72 19.51
C GLY A 341 4.73 11.79 18.39
N PRO A 342 5.61 12.80 18.53
CA PRO A 342 5.83 13.82 17.50
C PRO A 342 6.30 13.22 16.17
N GLY A 343 5.93 13.85 15.06
CA GLY A 343 6.18 13.32 13.73
C GLY A 343 5.41 12.02 13.50
N TRP A 344 6.08 10.96 13.08
CA TRP A 344 5.49 9.62 12.97
C TRP A 344 5.38 8.92 14.34
N GLY A 345 6.04 9.46 15.40
CA GLY A 345 6.08 8.83 16.73
C GLY A 345 6.96 7.58 16.81
N VAL A 346 7.83 7.37 15.82
CA VAL A 346 8.74 6.22 15.70
C VAL A 346 10.09 6.64 15.12
N GLU A 347 11.10 5.78 15.32
CA GLU A 347 12.43 5.98 14.74
C GLU A 347 12.91 4.69 14.05
N LEU A 348 13.72 4.83 12.98
CA LEU A 348 14.38 3.71 12.33
C LEU A 348 15.43 3.09 13.23
N ASN A 349 15.50 1.77 13.25
CA ASN A 349 16.61 1.03 13.83
C ASN A 349 17.79 1.00 12.82
N GLU A 350 18.54 2.09 12.76
CA GLU A 350 19.60 2.24 11.77
C GLU A 350 20.73 1.20 11.94
N GLU A 351 20.97 0.70 13.16
CA GLU A 351 21.92 -0.39 13.38
C GLU A 351 21.46 -1.67 12.68
N TYR A 352 20.20 -2.02 12.84
CA TYR A 352 19.60 -3.16 12.16
C TYR A 352 19.64 -3.02 10.63
N LEU A 353 19.32 -1.82 10.10
CA LEU A 353 19.37 -1.56 8.67
C LEU A 353 20.80 -1.69 8.12
N ARG A 354 21.80 -1.16 8.82
CA ARG A 354 23.23 -1.29 8.44
C ARG A 354 23.72 -2.74 8.48
N ALA A 355 23.18 -3.56 9.39
CA ALA A 355 23.48 -4.99 9.45
C ALA A 355 22.85 -5.79 8.30
N HIS A 356 21.83 -5.21 7.60
CA HIS A 356 21.14 -5.82 6.47
C HIS A 356 21.26 -4.96 5.21
N PRO A 357 22.47 -4.69 4.70
CA PRO A 357 22.68 -3.78 3.57
C PRO A 357 21.94 -4.28 2.33
N TYR A 358 21.64 -3.34 1.43
CA TYR A 358 21.04 -3.65 0.14
C TYR A 358 21.77 -4.77 -0.58
N LYS A 359 21.00 -5.75 -1.00
CA LYS A 359 21.43 -6.80 -1.93
C LYS A 359 20.45 -6.81 -3.09
N GLU A 360 20.98 -6.89 -4.30
CA GLU A 360 20.15 -7.02 -5.49
C GLU A 360 19.52 -8.42 -5.50
N GLU A 361 18.21 -8.47 -5.39
CA GLU A 361 17.44 -9.71 -5.44
C GLU A 361 16.27 -9.56 -6.41
N ASN A 362 15.95 -10.64 -7.12
CA ASN A 362 14.71 -10.71 -7.90
C ASN A 362 13.54 -10.97 -6.94
N ILE A 363 12.84 -9.93 -6.56
CA ILE A 363 11.67 -10.02 -5.68
C ILE A 363 10.51 -10.72 -6.40
N PHE A 364 10.38 -10.46 -7.69
CA PHE A 364 9.35 -11.05 -8.54
C PHE A 364 9.96 -12.14 -9.41
N ASN A 365 9.46 -13.37 -9.26
CA ASN A 365 9.77 -14.45 -10.20
C ASN A 365 8.96 -14.23 -11.48
N VAL A 366 9.58 -14.53 -12.63
CA VAL A 366 8.85 -14.57 -13.90
C VAL A 366 7.73 -15.61 -13.79
N GLN A 367 6.50 -15.17 -14.03
CA GLN A 367 5.34 -16.04 -14.08
C GLN A 367 5.19 -16.56 -15.50
N LEU A 368 5.06 -17.88 -15.64
CA LEU A 368 4.86 -18.54 -16.94
C LEU A 368 3.55 -19.32 -16.92
N ALA A 369 2.83 -19.28 -18.04
CA ALA A 369 1.75 -20.21 -18.34
C ALA A 369 2.30 -21.61 -18.63
N GLU A 370 1.43 -22.62 -18.72
CA GLU A 370 1.81 -24.01 -19.02
C GLU A 370 2.54 -24.16 -20.37
N ASP A 371 2.23 -23.31 -21.34
CA ASP A 371 2.86 -23.26 -22.67
C ASP A 371 4.18 -22.48 -22.71
N GLY A 372 4.62 -21.90 -21.57
CA GLY A 372 5.83 -21.10 -21.44
C GLY A 372 5.66 -19.62 -21.80
N ALA A 373 4.46 -19.15 -22.07
CA ALA A 373 4.19 -17.73 -22.27
C ALA A 373 4.37 -16.95 -20.97
N ILE A 374 4.87 -15.70 -21.05
CA ILE A 374 4.95 -14.78 -19.91
C ILE A 374 3.52 -14.31 -19.57
N VAL A 375 3.15 -14.40 -18.31
CA VAL A 375 1.88 -13.88 -17.78
C VAL A 375 2.16 -12.78 -16.76
N ASP A 376 1.17 -11.91 -16.54
CA ASP A 376 1.24 -10.85 -15.54
C ASP A 376 1.36 -11.42 -14.11
N LEU A 377 2.02 -10.64 -13.25
CA LEU A 377 2.27 -11.02 -11.85
C LEU A 377 1.00 -11.02 -11.01
#